data_183cd21871225327e8442a8f0475cd0f
#
_entry.id   183cd21871225327e8442a8f0475cd0f
#
_cell.length_a   1.000
_cell.length_b   1.000
_cell.length_c   1.000
_cell.angle_alpha   90.00
_cell.angle_beta   90.00
_cell.angle_gamma   90.00
#
_symmetry.space_group_name_H-M   'P 1'
#
loop_
_entity.id
_entity.type
_entity.pdbx_description
1 polymer ?
#
loop_
_entity_poly.entity_id
_entity_poly.type
_entity_poly.pdbx_seq_one_letter_code
_entity_poly.pdbx_strand_id
1 'polypeptide(L)'
;LTLVYDKRLVNIDTYLAEVTKFVAEKTDSKGHTTSAYAIVDKNVHGYKGKLDTKFETEDEFKADDMVLVTIANGEIQSMVKAESKNAVLTDVSGNSKNISDIQKVEGLDKADAKVNCTATFAPATMTLGKTYNFYFDTYGNVIGADELASNYAVLDTLYMEHSKGVDTAYGDLYFFDADSKTDATINKVEGDDVADFEVSASKNKEYYYTVY
;
A
#
# COMPACT_ATOMS: atom_id res chain seq x y z
N LEU A 1 22.68 -7.29 9.00
CA LEU A 1 24.14 -7.33 8.79
C LEU A 1 24.81 -6.37 9.76
N THR A 2 25.76 -6.87 10.53
CA THR A 2 26.54 -6.06 11.47
C THR A 2 27.93 -5.80 10.88
N LEU A 3 28.28 -4.55 10.68
CA LEU A 3 29.58 -4.13 10.17
C LEU A 3 30.35 -3.41 11.27
N VAL A 4 31.63 -3.70 11.43
CA VAL A 4 32.52 -2.93 12.30
C VAL A 4 33.29 -1.96 11.43
N TYR A 5 32.96 -0.67 11.55
CA TYR A 5 33.66 0.40 10.85
C TYR A 5 34.19 1.40 11.89
N ASP A 6 35.46 1.73 11.81
CA ASP A 6 36.17 2.70 12.71
C ASP A 6 35.86 2.47 14.21
N LYS A 7 35.96 1.19 14.67
CA LYS A 7 35.67 0.78 16.05
C LYS A 7 34.22 0.99 16.49
N ARG A 8 33.29 1.23 15.54
CA ARG A 8 31.85 1.33 15.81
C ARG A 8 31.12 0.13 15.23
N LEU A 9 30.12 -0.35 15.94
CA LEU A 9 29.20 -1.36 15.48
C LEU A 9 28.08 -0.65 14.71
N VAL A 10 27.95 -0.92 13.42
CA VAL A 10 26.84 -0.41 12.61
C VAL A 10 25.93 -1.60 12.32
N ASN A 11 24.70 -1.54 12.78
CA ASN A 11 23.68 -2.49 12.42
C ASN A 11 22.96 -1.98 11.17
N ILE A 12 22.95 -2.78 10.11
CA ILE A 12 22.27 -2.48 8.86
C ILE A 12 21.14 -3.49 8.73
N ASP A 13 19.93 -3.02 8.91
CA ASP A 13 18.72 -3.83 8.75
C ASP A 13 17.87 -3.29 7.61
N THR A 14 17.04 -4.16 7.05
CA THR A 14 16.05 -3.81 6.05
C THR A 14 14.72 -3.51 6.75
N TYR A 15 14.07 -2.44 6.32
CA TYR A 15 12.80 -1.98 6.86
C TYR A 15 11.81 -1.78 5.73
N LEU A 16 10.51 -1.90 6.03
CA LEU A 16 9.44 -1.54 5.11
C LEU A 16 9.09 -0.06 5.31
N ALA A 17 8.96 0.66 4.21
CA ALA A 17 8.60 2.08 4.20
C ALA A 17 7.63 2.37 3.06
N GLU A 18 6.91 3.48 3.17
CA GLU A 18 6.00 3.98 2.14
C GLU A 18 6.60 5.22 1.49
N VAL A 19 6.56 5.29 0.17
CA VAL A 19 6.97 6.48 -0.59
C VAL A 19 5.86 7.51 -0.54
N THR A 20 6.16 8.69 -0.02
CA THR A 20 5.20 9.80 0.02
C THR A 20 5.33 10.71 -1.20
N LYS A 21 6.50 10.74 -1.84
CA LYS A 21 6.75 11.60 -3.00
C LYS A 21 7.96 11.12 -3.79
N PHE A 22 7.85 11.24 -5.12
CA PHE A 22 8.99 11.15 -6.03
C PHE A 22 9.13 12.45 -6.82
N VAL A 23 10.36 12.89 -7.01
CA VAL A 23 10.70 14.06 -7.83
C VAL A 23 11.71 13.63 -8.87
N ALA A 24 11.31 13.68 -10.14
CA ALA A 24 12.20 13.38 -11.26
C ALA A 24 13.30 14.41 -11.39
N GLU A 25 14.40 14.01 -12.01
CA GLU A 25 15.50 14.91 -12.36
C GLU A 25 14.99 16.13 -13.14
N LYS A 26 15.52 17.30 -12.80
CA LYS A 26 15.18 18.54 -13.50
C LYS A 26 16.44 19.36 -13.76
N THR A 27 16.57 19.84 -15.00
CA THR A 27 17.57 20.82 -15.38
C THR A 27 16.92 22.19 -15.58
N ASP A 28 17.43 23.20 -14.92
CA ASP A 28 16.93 24.56 -15.06
C ASP A 28 17.43 25.24 -16.36
N SER A 29 16.92 26.43 -16.65
CA SER A 29 17.30 27.20 -17.85
C SER A 29 18.76 27.66 -17.86
N LYS A 30 19.47 27.53 -16.74
CA LYS A 30 20.89 27.86 -16.58
C LYS A 30 21.79 26.62 -16.65
N GLY A 31 21.22 25.42 -16.86
CA GLY A 31 21.93 24.17 -16.95
C GLY A 31 22.27 23.52 -15.59
N HIS A 32 21.67 23.98 -14.46
CA HIS A 32 21.82 23.31 -13.18
C HIS A 32 20.88 22.13 -13.11
N THR A 33 21.42 20.94 -12.89
CA THR A 33 20.64 19.72 -12.73
C THR A 33 20.42 19.42 -11.25
N THR A 34 19.18 19.16 -10.88
CA THR A 34 18.80 18.60 -9.58
C THR A 34 18.47 17.12 -9.80
N SER A 35 19.23 16.24 -9.12
CA SER A 35 19.04 14.78 -9.22
C SER A 35 17.64 14.36 -8.80
N ALA A 36 17.16 13.26 -9.39
CA ALA A 36 15.93 12.62 -8.97
C ALA A 36 16.03 12.09 -7.53
N TYR A 37 14.94 12.12 -6.81
CA TYR A 37 14.88 11.60 -5.45
C TYR A 37 13.48 11.15 -5.05
N ALA A 38 13.44 10.18 -4.14
CA ALA A 38 12.24 9.76 -3.44
C ALA A 38 12.24 10.28 -1.99
N ILE A 39 11.06 10.46 -1.42
CA ILE A 39 10.85 10.75 0.00
C ILE A 39 9.95 9.67 0.56
N VAL A 40 10.40 9.01 1.63
CA VAL A 40 9.58 8.05 2.36
C VAL A 40 8.88 8.70 3.56
N ASP A 41 7.84 8.05 4.08
CA ASP A 41 7.22 8.47 5.33
C ASP A 41 8.27 8.45 6.46
N LYS A 42 8.18 9.42 7.35
CA LYS A 42 9.07 9.53 8.52
C LYS A 42 8.91 8.36 9.51
N ASN A 43 7.75 7.69 9.48
CA ASN A 43 7.44 6.54 10.33
C ASN A 43 7.76 5.24 9.60
N VAL A 44 9.04 5.01 9.30
CA VAL A 44 9.49 3.74 8.73
C VAL A 44 9.21 2.59 9.70
N HIS A 45 8.52 1.56 9.21
CA HIS A 45 8.05 0.46 10.05
C HIS A 45 9.20 -0.31 10.69
N GLY A 46 9.18 -0.42 12.03
CA GLY A 46 10.23 -1.08 12.82
C GLY A 46 11.47 -0.24 13.11
N TYR A 47 11.67 0.90 12.45
CA TYR A 47 12.78 1.80 12.71
C TYR A 47 12.43 2.83 13.80
N LYS A 48 13.30 2.99 14.79
CA LYS A 48 13.06 3.90 15.94
C LYS A 48 14.03 5.08 16.01
N GLY A 49 14.95 5.17 15.05
CA GLY A 49 15.95 6.25 15.00
C GLY A 49 15.42 7.51 14.33
N LYS A 50 16.22 8.58 14.39
CA LYS A 50 16.02 9.74 13.53
C LYS A 50 16.46 9.37 12.12
N LEU A 51 15.63 9.66 11.12
CA LEU A 51 15.85 9.32 9.73
C LEU A 51 15.86 10.57 8.85
N ASP A 52 16.84 10.65 7.94
CA ASP A 52 16.70 11.46 6.74
C ASP A 52 15.86 10.65 5.74
N THR A 53 14.67 11.18 5.42
CA THR A 53 13.68 10.50 4.58
C THR A 53 13.91 10.65 3.09
N LYS A 54 14.86 11.52 2.69
CA LYS A 54 15.19 11.75 1.29
C LYS A 54 16.24 10.74 0.83
N PHE A 55 15.98 10.13 -0.32
CA PHE A 55 16.92 9.24 -0.99
C PHE A 55 17.09 9.62 -2.45
N GLU A 56 18.30 9.94 -2.88
CA GLU A 56 18.60 10.24 -4.28
C GLU A 56 18.67 8.93 -5.07
N THR A 57 17.92 8.86 -6.16
CA THR A 57 17.78 7.65 -6.98
C THR A 57 17.29 8.00 -8.37
N GLU A 58 17.73 7.22 -9.35
CA GLU A 58 17.24 7.27 -10.73
C GLU A 58 16.03 6.35 -10.93
N ASP A 59 15.76 5.44 -9.98
CA ASP A 59 14.59 4.56 -10.03
C ASP A 59 13.31 5.37 -9.81
N GLU A 60 12.32 5.15 -10.66
CA GLU A 60 11.03 5.81 -10.57
C GLU A 60 10.13 5.14 -9.53
N PHE A 61 9.65 5.95 -8.59
CA PHE A 61 8.67 5.57 -7.59
C PHE A 61 7.40 6.40 -7.74
N LYS A 62 6.32 5.92 -7.14
CA LYS A 62 5.05 6.67 -7.01
C LYS A 62 4.73 6.85 -5.54
N ALA A 63 3.86 7.84 -5.24
CA ALA A 63 3.25 7.90 -3.92
C ALA A 63 2.52 6.58 -3.64
N ASP A 64 2.53 6.16 -2.39
CA ASP A 64 1.95 4.91 -1.88
C ASP A 64 2.69 3.62 -2.31
N ASP A 65 3.81 3.72 -3.08
CA ASP A 65 4.67 2.56 -3.31
C ASP A 65 5.29 2.09 -1.99
N MET A 66 5.12 0.81 -1.67
CA MET A 66 5.82 0.17 -0.56
C MET A 66 7.22 -0.24 -1.01
N VAL A 67 8.22 0.15 -0.22
CA VAL A 67 9.64 -0.04 -0.53
C VAL A 67 10.39 -0.69 0.62
N LEU A 68 11.42 -1.44 0.27
CA LEU A 68 12.43 -1.93 1.20
C LEU A 68 13.55 -0.89 1.28
N VAL A 69 13.83 -0.39 2.47
CA VAL A 69 14.94 0.53 2.72
C VAL A 69 15.95 -0.10 3.65
N THR A 70 17.25 0.03 3.33
CA THR A 70 18.30 -0.26 4.30
C THR A 70 18.74 1.05 4.93
N ILE A 71 18.87 1.06 6.25
CA ILE A 71 19.20 2.28 7.00
C ILE A 71 20.48 2.07 7.78
N ALA A 72 21.38 3.03 7.66
CA ALA A 72 22.59 3.12 8.48
C ALA A 72 22.81 4.55 8.95
N ASN A 73 23.10 4.74 10.23
CA ASN A 73 23.37 6.07 10.84
C ASN A 73 22.25 7.11 10.62
N GLY A 74 20.99 6.68 10.43
CA GLY A 74 19.87 7.59 10.21
C GLY A 74 19.72 8.05 8.76
N GLU A 75 20.40 7.42 7.82
CA GLU A 75 20.33 7.70 6.39
C GLU A 75 19.93 6.43 5.63
N ILE A 76 19.12 6.59 4.58
CA ILE A 76 18.75 5.51 3.67
C ILE A 76 19.95 5.22 2.77
N GLN A 77 20.42 3.97 2.78
CA GLN A 77 21.55 3.50 1.99
C GLN A 77 21.12 2.83 0.67
N SER A 78 19.92 2.23 0.66
CA SER A 78 19.33 1.65 -0.54
C SER A 78 17.82 1.68 -0.43
N MET A 79 17.15 1.71 -1.57
CA MET A 79 15.70 1.67 -1.69
C MET A 79 15.34 0.84 -2.90
N VAL A 80 14.44 -0.14 -2.74
CA VAL A 80 13.88 -0.96 -3.82
C VAL A 80 12.40 -1.19 -3.57
N LYS A 81 11.60 -1.40 -4.61
CA LYS A 81 10.18 -1.77 -4.43
C LYS A 81 10.08 -3.09 -3.66
N ALA A 82 9.17 -3.12 -2.69
CA ALA A 82 8.87 -4.35 -1.97
C ALA A 82 8.07 -5.29 -2.87
N GLU A 83 8.49 -6.56 -2.96
CA GLU A 83 7.64 -7.57 -3.56
C GLU A 83 6.43 -7.82 -2.67
N SER A 84 5.26 -7.99 -3.26
CA SER A 84 4.04 -8.30 -2.53
C SER A 84 3.24 -9.42 -3.19
N LYS A 85 2.48 -10.14 -2.36
CA LYS A 85 1.61 -11.22 -2.81
C LYS A 85 0.37 -11.31 -1.93
N ASN A 86 -0.78 -11.43 -2.58
CA ASN A 86 -2.02 -11.76 -1.89
C ASN A 86 -2.02 -13.25 -1.50
N ALA A 87 -2.21 -13.52 -0.22
CA ALA A 87 -2.21 -14.89 0.28
C ALA A 87 -3.06 -15.03 1.54
N VAL A 88 -3.52 -16.25 1.81
CA VAL A 88 -4.36 -16.55 2.97
C VAL A 88 -3.48 -16.86 4.18
N LEU A 89 -3.76 -16.22 5.31
CA LEU A 89 -3.12 -16.55 6.59
C LEU A 89 -3.69 -17.88 7.12
N THR A 90 -2.85 -18.92 7.19
CA THR A 90 -3.31 -20.28 7.55
C THR A 90 -2.87 -20.75 8.91
N ASP A 91 -1.84 -20.15 9.50
CA ASP A 91 -1.39 -20.53 10.84
C ASP A 91 -0.65 -19.38 11.56
N VAL A 92 -0.86 -19.29 12.87
CA VAL A 92 -0.19 -18.35 13.77
C VAL A 92 0.23 -19.04 15.06
N SER A 93 1.28 -18.55 15.70
CA SER A 93 1.75 -19.11 16.98
C SER A 93 0.79 -18.77 18.12
N GLY A 94 0.20 -19.77 18.72
CA GLY A 94 -0.70 -19.62 19.87
C GLY A 94 -1.97 -18.83 19.54
N ASN A 95 -2.37 -17.96 20.46
CA ASN A 95 -3.54 -17.08 20.29
C ASN A 95 -3.16 -15.68 19.79
N SER A 96 -1.93 -15.50 19.35
CA SER A 96 -1.44 -14.21 18.92
C SER A 96 -2.01 -13.83 17.56
N LYS A 97 -2.17 -12.54 17.35
CA LYS A 97 -2.69 -11.94 16.13
C LYS A 97 -1.71 -10.92 15.55
N ASN A 98 -0.44 -11.01 15.98
CA ASN A 98 0.62 -10.12 15.53
C ASN A 98 1.36 -10.70 14.32
N ILE A 99 1.92 -9.84 13.49
CA ILE A 99 2.71 -10.26 12.34
C ILE A 99 3.88 -11.17 12.73
N SER A 100 4.53 -10.93 13.88
CA SER A 100 5.65 -11.74 14.38
C SER A 100 5.30 -13.19 14.67
N ASP A 101 4.03 -13.51 14.79
CA ASP A 101 3.54 -14.82 15.19
C ASP A 101 3.00 -15.65 14.03
N ILE A 102 3.13 -15.13 12.80
CA ILE A 102 2.75 -15.85 11.58
C ILE A 102 3.62 -17.10 11.44
N GLN A 103 2.98 -18.26 11.22
CA GLN A 103 3.64 -19.53 10.99
C GLN A 103 3.49 -20.00 9.56
N LYS A 104 2.32 -19.83 8.97
CA LYS A 104 2.03 -20.26 7.59
C LYS A 104 1.17 -19.25 6.85
N VAL A 105 1.53 -19.10 5.58
CA VAL A 105 0.77 -18.34 4.60
C VAL A 105 0.62 -19.22 3.37
N GLU A 106 -0.59 -19.42 2.90
CA GLU A 106 -0.87 -20.22 1.71
C GLU A 106 -0.20 -19.64 0.47
N GLY A 107 0.35 -20.52 -0.36
CA GLY A 107 0.98 -20.13 -1.63
C GLY A 107 2.39 -19.54 -1.50
N LEU A 108 3.02 -19.59 -0.33
CA LEU A 108 4.47 -19.48 -0.21
C LEU A 108 5.12 -20.82 -0.51
N ASP A 109 6.25 -20.80 -1.23
CA ASP A 109 7.01 -22.03 -1.58
C ASP A 109 7.63 -22.74 -0.35
N LYS A 110 7.57 -22.10 0.81
CA LYS A 110 8.09 -22.61 2.08
C LYS A 110 6.95 -23.14 2.93
N ALA A 111 7.18 -24.31 3.55
CA ALA A 111 6.21 -24.93 4.46
C ALA A 111 5.85 -24.01 5.62
N ASP A 112 6.82 -23.20 6.11
CA ASP A 112 6.65 -22.25 7.20
C ASP A 112 6.99 -20.85 6.73
N ALA A 113 6.15 -19.88 7.05
CA ALA A 113 6.44 -18.48 6.81
C ALA A 113 7.54 -18.02 7.78
N LYS A 114 8.59 -17.42 7.25
CA LYS A 114 9.58 -16.73 8.07
C LYS A 114 9.24 -15.25 8.09
N VAL A 115 9.29 -14.64 9.28
CA VAL A 115 9.02 -13.23 9.48
C VAL A 115 10.32 -12.49 9.74
N ASN A 116 10.52 -11.36 9.07
CA ASN A 116 11.67 -10.49 9.30
C ASN A 116 11.57 -9.85 10.70
N CYS A 117 12.70 -9.73 11.40
CA CYS A 117 12.74 -9.19 12.77
C CYS A 117 12.32 -7.71 12.87
N THR A 118 12.31 -6.98 11.76
CA THR A 118 11.86 -5.58 11.68
C THR A 118 10.38 -5.45 11.31
N ALA A 119 9.70 -6.56 11.02
CA ALA A 119 8.30 -6.56 10.60
C ALA A 119 7.38 -6.01 11.71
N THR A 120 6.79 -4.84 11.45
CA THR A 120 5.83 -4.19 12.37
C THR A 120 4.61 -3.64 11.63
N PHE A 121 4.67 -3.57 10.30
CA PHE A 121 3.55 -3.12 9.48
C PHE A 121 2.56 -4.27 9.31
N ALA A 122 1.44 -4.18 10.00
CA ALA A 122 0.33 -5.12 9.85
C ALA A 122 -0.95 -4.53 10.44
N PRO A 123 -2.13 -5.06 10.03
CA PRO A 123 -3.38 -4.78 10.72
C PRO A 123 -3.26 -5.08 12.22
N ALA A 124 -3.94 -4.29 13.04
CA ALA A 124 -3.93 -4.45 14.50
C ALA A 124 -4.39 -5.85 14.96
N THR A 125 -5.17 -6.53 14.12
CA THR A 125 -5.64 -7.89 14.34
C THR A 125 -5.63 -8.66 13.03
N MET A 126 -4.86 -9.73 12.96
CA MET A 126 -4.87 -10.66 11.82
C MET A 126 -5.74 -11.87 12.12
N THR A 127 -6.52 -12.31 11.15
CA THR A 127 -7.49 -13.39 11.30
C THR A 127 -7.11 -14.58 10.41
N LEU A 128 -7.12 -15.79 10.96
CA LEU A 128 -6.91 -17.02 10.20
C LEU A 128 -8.00 -17.19 9.13
N GLY A 129 -7.59 -17.64 7.95
CA GLY A 129 -8.47 -17.83 6.80
C GLY A 129 -8.75 -16.54 6.01
N LYS A 130 -8.32 -15.37 6.48
CA LYS A 130 -8.43 -14.10 5.75
C LYS A 130 -7.24 -13.92 4.80
N THR A 131 -7.51 -13.34 3.64
CA THR A 131 -6.47 -12.96 2.67
C THR A 131 -5.90 -11.60 3.01
N TYR A 132 -4.58 -11.47 2.94
CA TYR A 132 -3.82 -10.23 3.14
C TYR A 132 -2.88 -10.02 1.96
N ASN A 133 -2.47 -8.78 1.73
CA ASN A 133 -1.34 -8.46 0.87
C ASN A 133 -0.07 -8.50 1.73
N PHE A 134 0.74 -9.55 1.57
CA PHE A 134 2.00 -9.70 2.28
C PHE A 134 3.13 -9.08 1.49
N TYR A 135 4.01 -8.34 2.18
CA TYR A 135 5.24 -7.79 1.65
C TYR A 135 6.42 -8.65 2.10
N PHE A 136 7.40 -8.81 1.21
CA PHE A 136 8.55 -9.69 1.43
C PHE A 136 9.85 -8.90 1.35
N ASP A 137 10.82 -9.31 2.20
CA ASP A 137 12.20 -8.86 2.07
C ASP A 137 12.91 -9.59 0.91
N THR A 138 14.14 -9.18 0.60
CA THR A 138 14.93 -9.77 -0.48
C THR A 138 15.28 -11.26 -0.28
N TYR A 139 15.05 -11.79 0.90
CA TYR A 139 15.23 -13.20 1.24
C TYR A 139 13.92 -14.00 1.20
N GLY A 140 12.80 -13.33 0.89
CA GLY A 140 11.47 -13.90 0.87
C GLY A 140 10.88 -14.13 2.26
N ASN A 141 11.32 -13.38 3.28
CA ASN A 141 10.67 -13.38 4.58
C ASN A 141 9.59 -12.28 4.61
N VAL A 142 8.49 -12.54 5.33
CA VAL A 142 7.42 -11.55 5.52
C VAL A 142 7.98 -10.37 6.31
N ILE A 143 7.89 -9.17 5.76
CA ILE A 143 8.31 -7.92 6.40
C ILE A 143 7.14 -6.99 6.70
N GLY A 144 5.97 -7.25 6.11
CA GLY A 144 4.76 -6.51 6.34
C GLY A 144 3.54 -7.22 5.81
N ALA A 145 2.37 -6.80 6.24
CA ALA A 145 1.10 -7.24 5.72
C ALA A 145 0.09 -6.09 5.75
N ASP A 146 -0.77 -6.04 4.76
CA ASP A 146 -1.88 -5.09 4.72
C ASP A 146 -3.19 -5.83 4.48
N GLU A 147 -4.29 -5.27 4.98
CA GLU A 147 -5.59 -5.78 4.59
C GLU A 147 -5.77 -5.55 3.10
N LEU A 148 -6.19 -6.61 2.40
CA LEU A 148 -6.78 -6.38 1.09
C LEU A 148 -8.00 -5.49 1.34
N ALA A 149 -7.92 -4.26 0.87
CA ALA A 149 -9.14 -3.48 0.76
C ALA A 149 -10.11 -4.36 -0.02
N SER A 150 -11.23 -4.68 0.58
CA SER A 150 -12.34 -5.34 -0.11
C SER A 150 -12.95 -4.31 -1.06
N ASN A 151 -12.20 -4.00 -2.10
CA ASN A 151 -12.56 -2.98 -3.09
C ASN A 151 -13.57 -3.54 -4.12
N TYR A 152 -14.00 -4.80 -3.92
CA TYR A 152 -15.00 -5.40 -4.78
C TYR A 152 -16.37 -5.25 -4.15
N ALA A 153 -17.20 -4.47 -4.80
CA ALA A 153 -18.61 -4.32 -4.46
C ALA A 153 -19.46 -4.52 -5.70
N VAL A 154 -20.65 -5.02 -5.51
CA VAL A 154 -21.69 -4.98 -6.55
C VAL A 154 -22.37 -3.62 -6.46
N LEU A 155 -22.36 -2.87 -7.55
CA LEU A 155 -23.17 -1.67 -7.67
C LEU A 155 -24.63 -2.09 -7.93
N ASP A 156 -25.49 -1.87 -6.95
CA ASP A 156 -26.92 -2.20 -7.05
C ASP A 156 -27.69 -1.09 -7.77
N THR A 157 -27.47 0.14 -7.35
CA THR A 157 -28.13 1.32 -7.91
C THR A 157 -27.11 2.41 -8.20
N LEU A 158 -27.25 3.06 -9.35
CA LEU A 158 -26.51 4.28 -9.69
C LEU A 158 -27.53 5.39 -9.95
N TYR A 159 -27.37 6.52 -9.29
CA TYR A 159 -28.20 7.70 -9.54
C TYR A 159 -27.36 8.98 -9.57
N MET A 160 -27.85 9.95 -10.31
CA MET A 160 -27.21 11.26 -10.42
C MET A 160 -28.05 12.30 -9.70
N GLU A 161 -27.41 13.12 -8.91
CA GLU A 161 -28.02 14.30 -8.28
C GLU A 161 -27.42 15.56 -8.86
N HIS A 162 -28.29 16.45 -9.36
CA HIS A 162 -27.91 17.77 -9.84
C HIS A 162 -28.22 18.81 -8.78
N SER A 163 -27.18 19.40 -8.18
CA SER A 163 -27.34 20.47 -7.20
C SER A 163 -26.40 21.63 -7.49
N LYS A 164 -26.95 22.84 -7.59
CA LYS A 164 -26.21 24.09 -7.79
C LYS A 164 -25.24 24.07 -9.00
N GLY A 165 -25.64 23.38 -10.07
CA GLY A 165 -24.84 23.29 -11.30
C GLY A 165 -23.70 22.28 -11.24
N VAL A 166 -23.69 21.38 -10.25
CA VAL A 166 -22.74 20.27 -10.12
C VAL A 166 -23.51 18.97 -10.17
N ASP A 167 -23.08 18.06 -11.03
CA ASP A 167 -23.58 16.70 -11.10
C ASP A 167 -22.74 15.80 -10.20
N THR A 168 -23.40 15.08 -9.31
CA THR A 168 -22.75 14.12 -8.42
C THR A 168 -23.39 12.75 -8.62
N ALA A 169 -22.59 11.76 -8.93
CA ALA A 169 -23.05 10.37 -9.00
C ALA A 169 -22.95 9.69 -7.64
N TYR A 170 -24.00 9.00 -7.27
CA TYR A 170 -24.06 8.17 -6.07
C TYR A 170 -24.36 6.74 -6.46
N GLY A 171 -23.84 5.80 -5.69
CA GLY A 171 -24.13 4.39 -5.89
C GLY A 171 -24.37 3.66 -4.58
N ASP A 172 -25.35 2.78 -4.58
CA ASP A 172 -25.53 1.78 -3.52
C ASP A 172 -24.59 0.61 -3.80
N LEU A 173 -23.61 0.39 -2.93
CA LEU A 173 -22.60 -0.65 -3.06
C LEU A 173 -22.86 -1.79 -2.07
N TYR A 174 -22.89 -3.02 -2.56
CA TYR A 174 -22.78 -4.22 -1.73
C TYR A 174 -21.34 -4.72 -1.77
N PHE A 175 -20.62 -4.57 -0.67
CA PHE A 175 -19.32 -5.20 -0.51
C PHE A 175 -19.48 -6.69 -0.18
N PHE A 176 -18.61 -7.53 -0.74
CA PHE A 176 -18.70 -8.99 -0.56
C PHE A 176 -18.51 -9.47 0.88
N ASP A 177 -17.96 -8.63 1.74
CA ASP A 177 -17.71 -8.90 3.15
C ASP A 177 -18.58 -8.10 4.12
N ALA A 178 -19.61 -7.41 3.61
CA ALA A 178 -20.52 -6.61 4.41
C ALA A 178 -21.97 -7.05 4.22
N ASP A 179 -22.72 -7.13 5.32
CA ASP A 179 -24.12 -7.52 5.34
C ASP A 179 -25.10 -6.36 4.98
N SER A 180 -24.56 -5.19 4.66
CA SER A 180 -25.35 -3.98 4.41
C SER A 180 -24.87 -3.20 3.19
N LYS A 181 -25.82 -2.49 2.56
CA LYS A 181 -25.51 -1.50 1.55
C LYS A 181 -24.72 -0.33 2.16
N THR A 182 -23.83 0.21 1.36
CA THR A 182 -23.12 1.45 1.67
C THR A 182 -23.33 2.44 0.52
N ASP A 183 -23.84 3.62 0.83
CA ASP A 183 -23.92 4.72 -0.14
C ASP A 183 -22.51 5.25 -0.39
N ALA A 184 -22.15 5.41 -1.64
CA ALA A 184 -20.86 5.94 -2.04
C ALA A 184 -20.98 6.97 -3.15
N THR A 185 -20.13 7.96 -3.13
CA THR A 185 -19.97 8.89 -4.25
C THR A 185 -19.09 8.23 -5.31
N ILE A 186 -19.57 8.18 -6.53
CA ILE A 186 -18.85 7.61 -7.67
C ILE A 186 -18.15 8.75 -8.41
N ASN A 187 -16.83 8.76 -8.39
CA ASN A 187 -16.04 9.80 -9.03
C ASN A 187 -15.60 9.45 -10.44
N LYS A 188 -15.33 8.14 -10.68
CA LYS A 188 -14.84 7.64 -11.97
C LYS A 188 -15.48 6.32 -12.33
N VAL A 189 -15.71 6.11 -13.63
CA VAL A 189 -16.10 4.82 -14.21
C VAL A 189 -15.09 4.49 -15.31
N GLU A 190 -14.47 3.32 -15.26
CA GLU A 190 -13.43 2.87 -16.21
C GLU A 190 -12.25 3.87 -16.39
N GLY A 191 -12.00 4.70 -15.37
CA GLY A 191 -10.94 5.71 -15.39
C GLY A 191 -11.38 7.11 -15.83
N ASP A 192 -12.55 7.26 -16.42
CA ASP A 192 -13.11 8.54 -16.84
C ASP A 192 -13.89 9.20 -15.70
N ASP A 193 -13.84 10.52 -15.62
CA ASP A 193 -14.58 11.30 -14.62
C ASP A 193 -16.09 11.20 -14.90
N VAL A 194 -16.88 11.03 -13.86
CA VAL A 194 -18.35 10.91 -13.98
C VAL A 194 -18.99 12.14 -14.64
N ALA A 195 -18.36 13.31 -14.49
CA ALA A 195 -18.81 14.55 -15.14
C ALA A 195 -18.74 14.49 -16.68
N ASP A 196 -17.96 13.57 -17.27
CA ASP A 196 -17.82 13.41 -18.71
C ASP A 196 -18.90 12.49 -19.31
N PHE A 197 -19.72 11.85 -18.49
CA PHE A 197 -20.84 11.05 -18.94
C PHE A 197 -22.07 11.95 -19.17
N GLU A 198 -22.56 12.02 -20.41
CA GLU A 198 -23.85 12.62 -20.72
C GLU A 198 -24.97 11.76 -20.11
N VAL A 199 -25.30 12.03 -18.87
CA VAL A 199 -26.50 11.47 -18.26
C VAL A 199 -27.68 12.33 -18.68
N SER A 200 -28.51 11.84 -19.56
CA SER A 200 -29.77 12.50 -19.89
C SER A 200 -30.62 12.52 -18.62
N ALA A 201 -30.66 13.69 -17.98
CA ALA A 201 -31.39 13.94 -16.75
C ALA A 201 -32.89 13.82 -16.98
N SER A 202 -33.41 12.61 -16.87
CA SER A 202 -34.83 12.38 -16.62
C SER A 202 -34.95 12.01 -15.14
N LYS A 203 -35.52 12.89 -14.35
CA LYS A 203 -35.96 12.59 -13.00
C LYS A 203 -36.71 11.26 -13.03
N ASN A 204 -36.22 10.26 -12.26
CA ASN A 204 -36.80 8.93 -12.08
C ASN A 204 -36.39 7.83 -13.10
N LYS A 205 -35.20 7.80 -13.63
CA LYS A 205 -34.68 6.60 -14.27
C LYS A 205 -33.58 5.99 -13.41
N GLU A 206 -33.87 4.83 -12.86
CA GLU A 206 -32.88 3.90 -12.32
C GLU A 206 -32.12 3.32 -13.49
N TYR A 207 -30.79 3.39 -13.46
CA TYR A 207 -29.92 2.76 -14.44
C TYR A 207 -29.23 1.58 -13.76
N TYR A 208 -29.37 0.41 -14.32
CA TYR A 208 -28.68 -0.80 -13.87
C TYR A 208 -27.43 -0.99 -14.72
N TYR A 209 -26.28 -1.04 -14.09
CA TYR A 209 -25.04 -1.42 -14.71
C TYR A 209 -24.54 -2.72 -14.09
N THR A 210 -24.19 -3.67 -14.93
CA THR A 210 -23.49 -4.88 -14.49
C THR A 210 -22.00 -4.61 -14.65
N VAL A 211 -21.28 -4.63 -13.57
CA VAL A 211 -19.83 -4.60 -13.58
C VAL A 211 -19.34 -6.03 -13.69
N TYR A 212 -18.58 -6.33 -14.75
CA TYR A 212 -17.95 -7.64 -14.95
C TYR A 212 -16.54 -7.65 -14.36
#